data_a6434831283a4ff6789545e05ff29ab9
#
_entry.id   a6434831283a4ff6789545e05ff29ab9
#
_cell.length_a   1.000
_cell.length_b   1.000
_cell.length_c   1.000
_cell.angle_alpha   90.00
_cell.angle_beta   90.00
_cell.angle_gamma   90.00
#
_symmetry.space_group_name_H-M   'P 1'
#
loop_
_entity.id
_entity.type
_entity.pdbx_description
1 polymer ?
#
loop_
_entity_poly.entity_id
_entity_poly.type
_entity_poly.pdbx_seq_one_letter_code
_entity_poly.pdbx_strand_id
1 'polypeptide(L)'
;MEDTNVTDTWYYLIVQNPDTPSEEVVGFVDDKTGKKFLPAFKTRQDAKKCFQLLPKDLFREKYDIHAVIEEDVLSTAEKAGHQVFLLDETGQILKPLN
;
A
#
# COMPACT_ATOMS: atom_id res chain seq x y z
N MET A 1 24.83 18.58 4.44
CA MET A 1 24.21 18.35 4.40
C MET A 1 23.59 17.59 4.43
N GLU A 2 23.55 17.45 4.51
CA GLU A 2 22.94 16.84 4.54
C GLU A 2 22.32 16.14 4.29
N ASP A 3 22.27 16.04 4.35
CA ASP A 3 21.56 15.46 4.10
C ASP A 3 21.16 14.68 3.68
N THR A 4 21.38 15.28 3.54
CA THR A 4 21.13 14.55 2.94
C THR A 4 21.10 13.28 3.10
N ASN A 5 21.23 12.88 3.59
CA ASN A 5 20.92 11.72 3.84
C ASN A 5 19.71 11.40 4.26
N VAL A 6 19.09 12.19 4.11
CA VAL A 6 17.74 11.78 4.28
C VAL A 6 17.47 10.75 3.25
N THR A 7 17.42 9.60 3.71
CA THR A 7 17.07 8.53 2.88
C THR A 7 15.62 8.61 2.62
N ASP A 8 15.31 8.85 1.42
CA ASP A 8 13.94 8.71 0.98
C ASP A 8 13.57 7.25 1.11
N THR A 9 12.62 6.98 1.99
CA THR A 9 12.08 5.64 2.13
C THR A 9 10.93 5.48 1.15
N TRP A 10 10.99 4.42 0.37
CA TRP A 10 9.95 4.11 -0.61
C TRP A 10 9.18 2.89 -0.17
N TYR A 11 7.88 2.93 -0.38
CA TYR A 11 7.01 1.79 -0.18
C TYR A 11 6.30 1.45 -1.47
N TYR A 12 5.74 0.27 -1.53
CA TYR A 12 5.02 -0.19 -2.71
C TYR A 12 3.55 -0.37 -2.35
N LEU A 13 2.69 0.22 -3.14
CA LEU A 13 1.24 0.19 -2.93
C LEU A 13 0.59 -0.50 -4.12
N ILE A 14 -0.52 -1.17 -3.85
CA ILE A 14 -1.32 -1.78 -4.90
C ILE A 14 -2.31 -0.74 -5.39
N VAL A 15 -2.34 -0.49 -6.70
CA VAL A 15 -3.18 0.53 -7.32
C VAL A 15 -4.11 -0.13 -8.33
N GLN A 16 -5.38 0.20 -8.28
CA GLN A 16 -6.34 -0.29 -9.26
C GLN A 16 -6.59 0.79 -10.32
N ASN A 17 -6.88 0.34 -11.53
CA ASN A 17 -7.12 1.21 -12.70
C ASN A 17 -6.02 2.23 -12.91
N PRO A 18 -4.74 1.79 -12.95
CA PRO A 18 -3.61 2.73 -13.09
C PRO A 18 -3.72 3.53 -14.38
N ASP A 19 -3.29 4.79 -14.29
CA ASP A 19 -3.25 5.73 -15.44
C ASP A 19 -4.62 6.08 -16.00
N THR A 20 -5.68 5.92 -15.20
CA THR A 20 -7.04 6.31 -15.60
C THR A 20 -7.61 7.27 -14.56
N PRO A 21 -8.70 7.99 -14.91
CA PRO A 21 -9.40 8.83 -13.91
C PRO A 21 -9.95 8.05 -12.73
N SER A 22 -10.07 6.73 -12.87
CA SER A 22 -10.56 5.86 -11.79
C SER A 22 -9.42 5.25 -10.97
N GLU A 23 -8.20 5.72 -11.16
CA GLU A 23 -7.05 5.21 -10.42
C GLU A 23 -7.24 5.42 -8.92
N GLU A 24 -6.96 4.37 -8.16
CA GLU A 24 -7.22 4.38 -6.73
C GLU A 24 -6.29 3.40 -6.03
N VAL A 25 -5.78 3.79 -4.85
CA VAL A 25 -4.98 2.88 -4.04
C VAL A 25 -5.90 1.87 -3.37
N VAL A 26 -5.55 0.61 -3.46
CA VAL A 26 -6.36 -0.46 -2.88
C VAL A 26 -6.18 -0.47 -1.37
N GLY A 27 -7.30 -0.48 -0.64
CA GLY A 27 -7.29 -0.63 0.80
C GLY A 27 -7.72 -2.04 1.20
N PHE A 28 -7.22 -2.48 2.35
CA PHE A 28 -7.60 -3.75 2.93
C PHE A 28 -8.46 -3.50 4.16
N VAL A 29 -9.18 -4.52 4.60
CA VAL A 29 -9.99 -4.45 5.81
C VAL A 29 -9.37 -5.34 6.87
N ASP A 30 -9.18 -4.77 8.07
CA ASP A 30 -8.69 -5.54 9.22
C ASP A 30 -9.85 -6.38 9.75
N ASP A 31 -9.70 -7.69 9.73
CA ASP A 31 -10.73 -8.61 10.16
C ASP A 31 -11.11 -8.45 11.64
N LYS A 32 -10.18 -7.98 12.45
CA LYS A 32 -10.41 -7.84 13.88
C LYS A 32 -11.21 -6.60 14.24
N THR A 33 -10.98 -5.50 13.53
CA THR A 33 -11.61 -4.22 13.84
C THR A 33 -12.66 -3.81 12.82
N GLY A 34 -12.64 -4.43 11.64
CA GLY A 34 -13.51 -4.03 10.55
C GLY A 34 -13.10 -2.71 9.91
N LYS A 35 -11.95 -2.17 10.29
CA LYS A 35 -11.50 -0.88 9.76
C LYS A 35 -10.63 -1.07 8.52
N LYS A 36 -10.79 -0.14 7.60
CA LYS A 36 -10.01 -0.13 6.37
C LYS A 36 -8.66 0.53 6.62
N PHE A 37 -7.62 -0.03 6.01
CA PHE A 37 -6.27 0.53 6.09
C PHE A 37 -5.60 0.42 4.73
N LEU A 38 -4.52 1.20 4.54
CA LEU A 38 -3.72 1.13 3.33
C LEU A 38 -2.56 0.16 3.56
N PRO A 39 -2.47 -0.91 2.76
CA PRO A 39 -1.33 -1.82 2.86
C PRO A 39 -0.13 -1.22 2.14
N ALA A 40 1.02 -1.23 2.78
CA ALA A 40 2.28 -0.82 2.18
C ALA A 40 3.27 -1.96 2.28
N PHE A 41 4.14 -2.08 1.30
CA PHE A 41 5.12 -3.16 1.24
C PHE A 41 6.50 -2.58 1.09
N LYS A 42 7.47 -3.25 1.67
CA LYS A 42 8.86 -2.79 1.65
C LYS A 42 9.50 -2.97 0.28
N THR A 43 9.08 -4.00 -0.45
CA THR A 43 9.60 -4.28 -1.78
C THR A 43 8.45 -4.55 -2.74
N ARG A 44 8.72 -4.35 -4.02
CA ARG A 44 7.75 -4.69 -5.07
C ARG A 44 7.41 -6.17 -5.04
N GLN A 45 8.40 -7.00 -4.76
CA GLN A 45 8.22 -8.44 -4.73
C GLN A 45 7.26 -8.86 -3.62
N ASP A 46 7.38 -8.25 -2.44
CA ASP A 46 6.47 -8.54 -1.33
C ASP A 46 5.03 -8.18 -1.69
N ALA A 47 4.85 -7.02 -2.31
CA ALA A 47 3.52 -6.58 -2.75
C ALA A 47 2.96 -7.55 -3.77
N LYS A 48 3.78 -7.98 -4.71
CA LYS A 48 3.36 -8.88 -5.76
C LYS A 48 2.95 -10.25 -5.22
N LYS A 49 3.72 -10.78 -4.29
CA LYS A 49 3.42 -12.06 -3.67
C LYS A 49 2.12 -11.99 -2.86
N CYS A 50 1.95 -10.94 -2.09
CA CYS A 50 0.72 -10.75 -1.32
C CYS A 50 -0.48 -10.66 -2.25
N PHE A 51 -0.35 -9.88 -3.32
CA PHE A 51 -1.43 -9.73 -4.29
C PHE A 51 -1.84 -11.07 -4.89
N GLN A 52 -0.88 -11.96 -5.14
CA GLN A 52 -1.16 -13.28 -5.69
C GLN A 52 -1.96 -14.18 -4.75
N LEU A 53 -1.90 -13.90 -3.45
CA LEU A 53 -2.64 -14.65 -2.44
C LEU A 53 -4.08 -14.20 -2.31
N LEU A 54 -4.43 -13.05 -2.87
CA LEU A 54 -5.78 -12.52 -2.78
C LEU A 54 -6.69 -13.22 -3.79
N PRO A 55 -7.99 -13.39 -3.45
CA PRO A 55 -8.93 -13.97 -4.40
C PRO A 55 -9.08 -13.08 -5.63
N LYS A 56 -8.73 -13.60 -6.78
CA LYS A 56 -8.76 -12.81 -8.02
C LYS A 56 -10.16 -12.46 -8.48
N ASP A 57 -11.14 -13.18 -8.00
CA ASP A 57 -12.54 -12.89 -8.33
C ASP A 57 -12.98 -11.52 -7.82
N LEU A 58 -12.29 -11.00 -6.80
CA LEU A 58 -12.58 -9.68 -6.25
C LEU A 58 -12.05 -8.58 -7.13
N PHE A 59 -11.14 -8.89 -8.04
CA PHE A 59 -10.42 -7.89 -8.82
C PHE A 59 -10.73 -8.07 -10.30
N ARG A 60 -11.72 -7.34 -10.76
CA ARG A 60 -12.06 -7.33 -12.19
C ARG A 60 -11.35 -6.22 -12.94
N GLU A 61 -10.70 -5.35 -12.16
CA GLU A 61 -10.04 -4.18 -12.71
C GLU A 61 -8.57 -4.47 -12.95
N LYS A 62 -7.92 -3.59 -13.65
CA LYS A 62 -6.48 -3.67 -13.83
C LYS A 62 -5.80 -3.22 -12.55
N TYR A 63 -4.70 -3.87 -12.22
CA TYR A 63 -3.92 -3.58 -11.02
C TYR A 63 -2.45 -3.43 -11.36
N ASP A 64 -1.77 -2.60 -10.62
CA ASP A 64 -0.34 -2.45 -10.73
C ASP A 64 0.21 -2.15 -9.35
N ILE A 65 1.52 -2.25 -9.22
CA ILE A 65 2.22 -1.95 -7.97
C ILE A 65 3.08 -0.73 -8.24
N HIS A 66 2.80 0.34 -7.48
CA HIS A 66 3.51 1.60 -7.65
C HIS A 66 4.43 1.87 -6.47
N ALA A 67 5.65 2.33 -6.76
CA ALA A 67 6.56 2.81 -5.74
C ALA A 67 6.13 4.22 -5.35
N VAL A 68 5.94 4.45 -4.07
CA VAL A 68 5.50 5.74 -3.54
C VAL A 68 6.41 6.12 -2.38
N ILE A 69 6.89 7.34 -2.37
CA ILE A 69 7.73 7.81 -1.28
C ILE A 69 6.91 7.89 0.01
N GLU A 70 7.54 7.60 1.13
CA GLU A 70 6.87 7.51 2.43
C GLU A 70 6.00 8.74 2.72
N GLU A 71 6.53 9.92 2.45
CA GLU A 71 5.81 11.16 2.69
C GLU A 71 4.47 11.20 1.97
N ASP A 72 4.45 10.75 0.73
CA ASP A 72 3.21 10.71 -0.06
C ASP A 72 2.26 9.63 0.42
N VAL A 73 2.80 8.50 0.88
CA VAL A 73 1.98 7.42 1.44
C VAL A 73 1.22 7.95 2.67
N LEU A 74 1.93 8.61 3.57
CA LEU A 74 1.33 9.13 4.79
C LEU A 74 0.34 10.26 4.49
N SER A 75 0.67 11.11 3.54
CA SER A 75 -0.22 12.21 3.14
C SER A 75 -1.53 11.67 2.54
N THR A 76 -1.44 10.68 1.68
CA THR A 76 -2.61 10.06 1.07
C THR A 76 -3.51 9.42 2.13
N ALA A 77 -2.90 8.70 3.07
CA ALA A 77 -3.64 8.05 4.14
C ALA A 77 -4.33 9.08 5.05
N GLU A 78 -3.63 10.16 5.37
CA GLU A 78 -4.17 11.20 6.22
C GLU A 78 -5.40 11.85 5.58
N LYS A 79 -5.31 12.16 4.30
CA LYS A 79 -6.44 12.77 3.58
C LYS A 79 -7.66 11.85 3.53
N ALA A 80 -7.43 10.55 3.45
CA ALA A 80 -8.51 9.57 3.41
C ALA A 80 -8.97 9.15 4.80
N GLY A 81 -8.27 9.56 5.86
CA GLY A 81 -8.60 9.16 7.21
C GLY A 81 -8.28 7.70 7.49
N HIS A 82 -7.30 7.14 6.78
CA HIS A 82 -6.91 5.74 6.95
C HIS A 82 -5.58 5.60 7.65
N GLN A 83 -5.40 4.47 8.31
CA GLN A 83 -4.11 4.08 8.83
C GLN A 83 -3.34 3.33 7.76
N VAL A 84 -2.00 3.41 7.81
CA VAL A 84 -1.13 2.66 6.91
C VAL A 84 -0.41 1.60 7.72
N PHE A 85 -0.42 0.37 7.23
CA PHE A 85 0.34 -0.71 7.86
C PHE A 85 1.35 -1.26 6.87
N LEU A 86 2.53 -1.56 7.38
CA LEU A 86 3.54 -2.29 6.60
C LEU A 86 3.22 -3.77 6.72
N LEU A 87 3.09 -4.44 5.58
CA LEU A 87 2.78 -5.86 5.51
C LEU A 87 3.96 -6.64 4.94
N ASP A 88 4.03 -7.93 5.28
CA ASP A 88 4.99 -8.81 4.65
C ASP A 88 4.38 -9.44 3.38
N GLU A 89 5.13 -10.33 2.74
CA GLU A 89 4.71 -10.95 1.49
C GLU A 89 3.47 -11.83 1.62
N THR A 90 3.10 -12.22 2.84
CA THR A 90 1.91 -13.02 3.09
C THR A 90 0.70 -12.16 3.46
N GLY A 91 0.89 -10.85 3.59
CA GLY A 91 -0.17 -9.95 4.00
C GLY A 91 -0.28 -9.78 5.51
N GLN A 92 0.65 -10.30 6.27
CA GLN A 92 0.65 -10.14 7.71
C GLN A 92 1.15 -8.73 8.08
N ILE A 93 0.45 -8.10 8.99
CA ILE A 93 0.80 -6.75 9.45
C ILE A 93 2.07 -6.82 10.29
N LEU A 94 3.08 -6.05 9.91
CA LEU A 94 4.35 -5.97 10.64
C LEU A 94 4.35 -4.82 11.62
N LYS A 95 3.89 -3.65 11.19
CA LYS A 95 3.83 -2.47 12.05
C LYS A 95 3.03 -1.36 11.40
N PRO A 96 2.49 -0.42 12.18
CA PRO A 96 1.88 0.78 11.61
C PRO A 96 2.95 1.75 11.13
N LEU A 97 2.65 2.50 10.08
CA LEU A 97 3.56 3.50 9.53
C LEU A 97 3.17 4.94 9.94
N ASN A 98 1.95 5.13 10.44
CA ASN A 98 1.50 6.45 10.89
C ASN A 98 0.85 6.41 12.25
#